data_886b65906326c6e780b24d03ee48a5c9
#
_entry.id   886b65906326c6e780b24d03ee48a5c9
#
_cell.length_a   1.000
_cell.length_b   1.000
_cell.length_c   1.000
_cell.angle_alpha   90.00
_cell.angle_beta   90.00
_cell.angle_gamma   90.00
#
_symmetry.space_group_name_H-M   'P 1'
#
loop_
_entity.id
_entity.type
_entity.pdbx_description
1 polymer ?
#
loop_
_entity_poly.entity_id
_entity_poly.type
_entity_poly.pdbx_seq_one_letter_code
_entity_poly.pdbx_strand_id
1 'polypeptide(L)'
;MSKQFDVQVVGAAILDSLENPTKILLSQRSGPESLRGKWEFPGGKVDAGETCQEALVRELVEELGIETKLSVEIPGPFEQGWQLTERHAMRVWCADISAGEPRTLERQLAVQWFDVAETLKEIDWIPADFPIVEALLATIQR
;
A
#
# COMPACT_ATOMS: atom_id res chain seq x y z
N MET A 1 5.27 -26.55 -5.78
CA MET A 1 4.75 -25.64 -6.82
C MET A 1 4.37 -24.32 -6.17
N SER A 2 4.77 -23.25 -6.74
CA SER A 2 4.37 -21.93 -6.27
C SER A 2 2.94 -21.62 -6.72
N LYS A 3 2.19 -20.98 -5.83
CA LYS A 3 0.84 -20.53 -6.13
C LYS A 3 0.91 -19.37 -7.14
N GLN A 4 0.01 -19.40 -8.12
CA GLN A 4 -0.16 -18.32 -9.09
C GLN A 4 -1.48 -17.61 -8.81
N PHE A 5 -1.44 -16.28 -8.87
CA PHE A 5 -2.62 -15.43 -8.64
C PHE A 5 -3.05 -14.82 -9.97
N ASP A 6 -4.36 -14.74 -10.18
CA ASP A 6 -4.92 -14.20 -11.43
C ASP A 6 -4.69 -12.71 -11.57
N VAL A 7 -4.69 -11.99 -10.45
CA VAL A 7 -4.63 -10.53 -10.46
C VAL A 7 -3.42 -10.07 -9.64
N GLN A 8 -2.54 -9.31 -10.29
CA GLN A 8 -1.44 -8.65 -9.60
C GLN A 8 -1.89 -7.27 -9.15
N VAL A 9 -1.74 -7.01 -7.85
CA VAL A 9 -2.02 -5.72 -7.22
C VAL A 9 -0.69 -5.17 -6.70
N VAL A 10 -0.60 -3.86 -6.60
CA VAL A 10 0.56 -3.16 -6.04
C VAL A 10 0.09 -2.16 -5.00
N GLY A 11 0.91 -1.96 -3.98
CA GLY A 11 0.61 -1.04 -2.89
C GLY A 11 1.87 -0.33 -2.43
N ALA A 12 1.68 0.82 -1.79
CA ALA A 12 2.79 1.62 -1.31
C ALA A 12 2.67 1.88 0.20
N ALA A 13 3.76 1.63 0.92
CA ALA A 13 3.94 2.14 2.26
C ALA A 13 4.56 3.52 2.12
N ILE A 14 3.71 4.55 2.03
CA ILE A 14 4.14 5.93 1.79
C ILE A 14 4.53 6.56 3.12
N LEU A 15 5.81 6.87 3.26
CA LEU A 15 6.38 7.38 4.50
C LEU A 15 6.68 8.88 4.36
N ASP A 16 6.64 9.61 5.47
CA ASP A 16 6.99 11.02 5.49
C ASP A 16 8.48 11.23 5.21
N SER A 17 9.30 10.25 5.55
CA SER A 17 10.73 10.24 5.28
C SER A 17 11.18 8.79 5.14
N LEU A 18 11.96 8.50 4.11
CA LEU A 18 12.54 7.15 3.95
C LEU A 18 13.69 6.92 4.92
N GLU A 19 14.40 7.99 5.29
CA GLU A 19 15.55 7.90 6.19
C GLU A 19 15.14 7.81 7.66
N ASN A 20 14.10 8.56 8.04
CA ASN A 20 13.63 8.61 9.41
C ASN A 20 12.10 8.59 9.43
N PRO A 21 11.48 7.46 9.13
CA PRO A 21 10.02 7.39 9.04
C PRO A 21 9.35 7.55 10.39
N THR A 22 8.44 8.53 10.47
CA THR A 22 7.63 8.77 11.66
C THR A 22 6.13 8.64 11.35
N LYS A 23 5.74 8.86 10.10
CA LYS A 23 4.32 8.78 9.69
C LYS A 23 4.16 8.00 8.40
N ILE A 24 3.00 7.36 8.26
CA ILE A 24 2.62 6.61 7.07
C ILE A 24 1.27 7.11 6.57
N LEU A 25 1.13 7.21 5.26
CA LEU A 25 -0.10 7.65 4.60
C LEU A 25 -0.93 6.44 4.22
N LEU A 26 -2.18 6.41 4.68
CA LEU A 26 -3.10 5.31 4.39
C LEU A 26 -4.37 5.84 3.75
N SER A 27 -5.04 5.01 2.97
CA SER A 27 -6.35 5.33 2.43
C SER A 27 -7.42 4.46 3.07
N GLN A 28 -8.63 5.01 3.17
CA GLN A 28 -9.77 4.36 3.81
C GLN A 28 -10.74 3.87 2.75
N ARG A 29 -11.11 2.60 2.84
CA ARG A 29 -11.99 1.96 1.86
C ARG A 29 -13.43 2.43 1.97
N SER A 30 -14.05 2.65 0.81
CA SER A 30 -15.47 2.94 0.72
C SER A 30 -16.33 1.69 0.54
N GLY A 31 -15.74 0.57 0.21
CA GLY A 31 -16.46 -0.67 0.00
C GLY A 31 -15.53 -1.84 -0.30
N PRO A 32 -16.04 -3.06 -0.41
CA PRO A 32 -17.41 -3.47 -0.14
C PRO A 32 -17.79 -3.25 1.33
N GLU A 33 -19.07 -3.43 1.66
CA GLU A 33 -19.57 -3.13 3.00
C GLU A 33 -18.77 -3.80 4.12
N SER A 34 -18.32 -5.04 3.89
CA SER A 34 -17.54 -5.79 4.89
C SER A 34 -16.18 -5.15 5.17
N LEU A 35 -15.68 -4.30 4.28
CA LEU A 35 -14.39 -3.64 4.42
C LEU A 35 -14.50 -2.13 4.53
N ARG A 36 -15.71 -1.59 4.42
CA ARG A 36 -15.93 -0.14 4.46
C ARG A 36 -15.43 0.45 5.78
N GLY A 37 -14.68 1.54 5.65
CA GLY A 37 -14.11 2.24 6.80
C GLY A 37 -12.77 1.69 7.25
N LYS A 38 -12.34 0.54 6.74
CA LYS A 38 -11.02 -0.01 7.07
C LYS A 38 -9.93 0.66 6.25
N TRP A 39 -8.73 0.62 6.78
CA TRP A 39 -7.57 1.28 6.18
C TRP A 39 -6.69 0.30 5.42
N GLU A 40 -6.00 0.80 4.41
CA GLU A 40 -5.14 -0.02 3.55
C GLU A 40 -3.99 0.80 3.00
N PHE A 41 -2.99 0.08 2.48
CA PHE A 41 -1.94 0.70 1.68
C PHE A 41 -2.56 1.18 0.36
N PRO A 42 -2.34 2.45 -0.03
CA PRO A 42 -2.84 2.90 -1.33
C PRO A 42 -2.14 2.19 -2.48
N GLY A 43 -2.84 2.00 -3.57
CA GLY A 43 -2.33 1.31 -4.75
C GLY A 43 -3.46 0.87 -5.66
N GLY A 44 -3.23 -0.16 -6.46
CA GLY A 44 -4.22 -0.66 -7.39
C GLY A 44 -3.73 -1.84 -8.20
N LYS A 45 -4.40 -2.11 -9.31
CA LYS A 45 -4.10 -3.24 -10.18
C LYS A 45 -3.08 -2.89 -11.23
N VAL A 46 -2.25 -3.87 -11.59
CA VAL A 46 -1.30 -3.74 -12.69
C VAL A 46 -2.04 -3.97 -14.02
N ASP A 47 -1.90 -3.05 -14.95
CA ASP A 47 -2.49 -3.19 -16.27
C ASP A 47 -1.53 -3.97 -17.20
N ALA A 48 -2.09 -4.53 -18.27
CA ALA A 48 -1.31 -5.26 -19.24
C ALA A 48 -0.20 -4.36 -19.82
N GLY A 49 1.02 -4.89 -19.88
CA GLY A 49 2.15 -4.16 -20.42
C GLY A 49 2.89 -3.26 -19.44
N GLU A 50 2.39 -3.15 -18.20
CA GLU A 50 3.07 -2.37 -17.16
C GLU A 50 3.94 -3.27 -16.29
N THR A 51 5.05 -2.72 -15.79
CA THR A 51 5.74 -3.33 -14.65
C THR A 51 4.95 -2.99 -13.38
N CYS A 52 5.22 -3.71 -12.29
CA CYS A 52 4.58 -3.41 -11.02
C CYS A 52 4.89 -2.00 -10.54
N GLN A 53 6.14 -1.55 -10.68
CA GLN A 53 6.55 -0.22 -10.26
C GLN A 53 5.85 0.87 -11.09
N GLU A 54 5.76 0.68 -12.42
CA GLU A 54 5.04 1.62 -13.28
C GLU A 54 3.57 1.73 -12.89
N ALA A 55 2.94 0.59 -12.61
CA ALA A 55 1.55 0.55 -12.20
C ALA A 55 1.34 1.30 -10.88
N LEU A 56 2.24 1.09 -9.91
CA LEU A 56 2.12 1.73 -8.62
C LEU A 56 2.24 3.24 -8.73
N VAL A 57 3.24 3.73 -9.46
CA VAL A 57 3.41 5.18 -9.66
C VAL A 57 2.17 5.78 -10.32
N ARG A 58 1.63 5.11 -11.34
CA ARG A 58 0.42 5.55 -12.04
C ARG A 58 -0.80 5.58 -11.13
N GLU A 59 -1.01 4.51 -10.35
CA GLU A 59 -2.16 4.41 -9.45
C GLU A 59 -2.15 5.52 -8.39
N LEU A 60 -0.97 5.86 -7.86
CA LEU A 60 -0.87 6.91 -6.84
C LEU A 60 -1.16 8.29 -7.41
N VAL A 61 -0.83 8.53 -8.68
CA VAL A 61 -1.24 9.76 -9.36
C VAL A 61 -2.76 9.79 -9.52
N GLU A 62 -3.35 8.70 -10.01
CA GLU A 62 -4.78 8.63 -10.27
C GLU A 62 -5.63 8.73 -8.99
N GLU A 63 -5.24 8.01 -7.96
CA GLU A 63 -6.03 7.93 -6.73
C GLU A 63 -5.81 9.10 -5.78
N LEU A 64 -4.59 9.57 -5.65
CA LEU A 64 -4.21 10.53 -4.62
C LEU A 64 -3.62 11.83 -5.15
N GLY A 65 -3.33 11.92 -6.44
CA GLY A 65 -2.77 13.14 -7.03
C GLY A 65 -1.34 13.40 -6.62
N ILE A 66 -0.57 12.36 -6.31
CA ILE A 66 0.82 12.50 -5.87
C ILE A 66 1.77 11.77 -6.80
N GLU A 67 2.96 12.33 -6.94
CA GLU A 67 4.09 11.64 -7.56
C GLU A 67 4.96 11.10 -6.45
N THR A 68 5.48 9.90 -6.63
CA THR A 68 6.21 9.18 -5.58
C THR A 68 7.52 8.64 -6.11
N LYS A 69 8.45 8.49 -5.19
CA LYS A 69 9.70 7.80 -5.43
C LYS A 69 9.67 6.49 -4.66
N LEU A 70 9.74 5.38 -5.40
CA LEU A 70 9.73 4.07 -4.78
C LEU A 70 11.12 3.71 -4.25
N SER A 71 11.15 3.03 -3.13
CA SER A 71 12.36 2.59 -2.46
C SER A 71 12.36 1.06 -2.37
N VAL A 72 12.64 0.51 -1.20
CA VAL A 72 12.77 -0.92 -1.00
C VAL A 72 11.41 -1.62 -1.03
N GLU A 73 11.36 -2.78 -1.66
CA GLU A 73 10.19 -3.64 -1.63
C GLU A 73 10.12 -4.37 -0.28
N ILE A 74 8.91 -4.56 0.23
CA ILE A 74 8.64 -5.39 1.40
C ILE A 74 8.24 -6.76 0.85
N PRO A 75 9.18 -7.72 0.74
CA PRO A 75 8.91 -8.97 0.05
C PRO A 75 7.96 -9.87 0.83
N GLY A 76 7.00 -10.44 0.13
CA GLY A 76 6.07 -11.40 0.70
C GLY A 76 6.49 -12.84 0.44
N PRO A 77 5.65 -13.79 0.85
CA PRO A 77 5.98 -15.21 0.71
C PRO A 77 5.85 -15.75 -0.71
N PHE A 78 5.28 -14.97 -1.62
CA PHE A 78 5.11 -15.37 -3.02
C PHE A 78 5.88 -14.43 -3.94
N GLU A 79 6.17 -14.90 -5.15
CA GLU A 79 6.80 -14.06 -6.16
C GLU A 79 5.92 -12.83 -6.47
N GLN A 80 4.61 -13.01 -6.42
CA GLN A 80 3.64 -11.93 -6.61
C GLN A 80 3.37 -11.13 -5.33
N GLY A 81 4.10 -11.38 -4.27
CA GLY A 81 4.05 -10.62 -3.02
C GLY A 81 3.22 -11.29 -1.94
N TRP A 82 2.20 -10.59 -1.48
CA TRP A 82 1.37 -10.99 -0.35
C TRP A 82 -0.02 -11.39 -0.84
N GLN A 83 -0.53 -12.51 -0.35
CA GLN A 83 -1.88 -12.93 -0.74
C GLN A 83 -2.93 -12.02 -0.11
N LEU A 84 -3.82 -11.49 -0.93
CA LEU A 84 -4.97 -10.69 -0.48
C LEU A 84 -6.24 -11.53 -0.48
N THR A 85 -6.49 -12.28 -1.56
CA THR A 85 -7.63 -13.16 -1.73
C THR A 85 -7.13 -14.42 -2.45
N GLU A 86 -8.04 -15.32 -2.78
CA GLU A 86 -7.68 -16.51 -3.58
C GLU A 86 -7.11 -16.14 -4.95
N ARG A 87 -7.52 -15.00 -5.51
CA ARG A 87 -7.15 -14.60 -6.86
C ARG A 87 -6.18 -13.42 -6.92
N HIS A 88 -6.00 -12.69 -5.80
CA HIS A 88 -5.25 -11.43 -5.79
C HIS A 88 -4.02 -11.53 -4.90
N ALA A 89 -2.90 -11.07 -5.40
CA ALA A 89 -1.70 -10.87 -4.59
C ALA A 89 -1.16 -9.47 -4.79
N MET A 90 -0.53 -8.91 -3.76
CA MET A 90 -0.04 -7.54 -3.76
C MET A 90 1.45 -7.49 -3.46
N ARG A 91 2.21 -6.81 -4.31
CA ARG A 91 3.59 -6.42 -4.02
C ARG A 91 3.58 -5.02 -3.43
N VAL A 92 4.38 -4.80 -2.40
CA VAL A 92 4.38 -3.54 -1.64
C VAL A 92 5.78 -2.95 -1.62
N TRP A 93 5.88 -1.66 -1.89
CA TRP A 93 7.14 -0.90 -1.80
C TRP A 93 7.00 0.23 -0.79
N CYS A 94 8.10 0.53 -0.09
CA CYS A 94 8.21 1.78 0.63
C CYS A 94 8.38 2.90 -0.39
N ALA A 95 7.82 4.07 -0.09
CA ALA A 95 7.88 5.21 -1.00
C ALA A 95 7.82 6.52 -0.21
N ASP A 96 8.28 7.60 -0.84
CA ASP A 96 8.00 8.95 -0.34
C ASP A 96 7.38 9.79 -1.46
N ILE A 97 6.78 10.91 -1.08
CA ILE A 97 6.13 11.81 -2.03
C ILE A 97 7.18 12.76 -2.59
N SER A 98 7.33 12.78 -3.92
CA SER A 98 8.24 13.69 -4.60
C SER A 98 7.54 14.97 -5.07
N ALA A 99 6.21 14.94 -5.27
CA ALA A 99 5.43 16.10 -5.66
C ALA A 99 3.95 15.89 -5.36
N GLY A 100 3.23 16.96 -5.09
CA GLY A 100 1.79 16.93 -4.89
C GLY A 100 1.38 16.80 -3.45
N GLU A 101 0.10 17.10 -3.18
CA GLU A 101 -0.53 16.94 -1.88
C GLU A 101 -1.56 15.82 -1.98
N PRO A 102 -1.51 14.81 -1.09
CA PRO A 102 -2.45 13.69 -1.20
C PRO A 102 -3.90 14.12 -0.99
N ARG A 103 -4.76 13.67 -1.89
CA ARG A 103 -6.19 13.93 -1.89
C ARG A 103 -6.94 12.68 -2.33
N THR A 104 -8.19 12.54 -1.89
CA THR A 104 -9.04 11.48 -2.38
C THR A 104 -9.62 11.88 -3.74
N LEU A 105 -9.10 11.31 -4.80
CA LEU A 105 -9.52 11.63 -6.18
C LEU A 105 -10.47 10.60 -6.78
N GLU A 106 -10.60 9.44 -6.15
CA GLU A 106 -11.48 8.39 -6.63
C GLU A 106 -12.49 7.98 -5.55
N ARG A 107 -12.43 6.72 -5.10
CA ARG A 107 -13.48 6.15 -4.25
C ARG A 107 -13.15 6.04 -2.78
N GLN A 108 -11.98 6.51 -2.37
CA GLN A 108 -11.58 6.42 -0.98
C GLN A 108 -12.45 7.36 -0.11
N LEU A 109 -12.80 6.92 1.10
CA LEU A 109 -13.50 7.78 2.06
C LEU A 109 -12.57 8.85 2.61
N ALA A 110 -11.30 8.52 2.79
CA ALA A 110 -10.32 9.44 3.36
C ALA A 110 -8.91 8.99 3.00
N VAL A 111 -7.98 9.91 3.10
CA VAL A 111 -6.55 9.64 3.12
C VAL A 111 -5.99 10.38 4.32
N GLN A 112 -5.11 9.73 5.10
CA GLN A 112 -4.66 10.27 6.37
C GLN A 112 -3.28 9.76 6.74
N TRP A 113 -2.49 10.63 7.38
CA TRP A 113 -1.21 10.26 7.97
C TRP A 113 -1.43 9.68 9.37
N PHE A 114 -0.71 8.60 9.68
CA PHE A 114 -0.75 7.95 10.99
C PHE A 114 0.68 7.81 11.52
N ASP A 115 0.83 7.80 12.85
CA ASP A 115 2.13 7.53 13.46
C ASP A 115 2.53 6.07 13.24
N VAL A 116 3.75 5.88 12.77
CA VAL A 116 4.26 4.54 12.45
C VAL A 116 4.48 3.71 13.72
N ALA A 117 5.18 4.28 14.70
CA ALA A 117 5.71 3.50 15.82
C ALA A 117 4.65 3.10 16.85
N GLU A 118 3.69 3.97 17.14
CA GLU A 118 2.79 3.78 18.28
C GLU A 118 1.40 3.29 17.91
N THR A 119 0.83 3.83 16.82
CA THR A 119 -0.57 3.61 16.51
C THR A 119 -0.82 2.68 15.32
N LEU A 120 0.22 2.34 14.56
CA LEU A 120 0.01 1.57 13.33
C LEU A 120 -0.69 0.23 13.57
N LYS A 121 -0.36 -0.47 14.65
CA LYS A 121 -0.99 -1.75 15.00
C LYS A 121 -2.40 -1.61 15.57
N GLU A 122 -2.78 -0.39 15.96
CA GLU A 122 -4.11 -0.12 16.53
C GLU A 122 -5.11 0.35 15.46
N ILE A 123 -4.64 0.51 14.23
CA ILE A 123 -5.46 0.95 13.12
C ILE A 123 -6.35 -0.19 12.65
N ASP A 124 -7.58 0.14 12.26
CA ASP A 124 -8.55 -0.84 11.74
C ASP A 124 -8.22 -1.15 10.28
N TRP A 125 -7.22 -2.02 10.09
CA TRP A 125 -6.75 -2.44 8.79
C TRP A 125 -7.68 -3.44 8.13
N ILE A 126 -7.68 -3.48 6.78
CA ILE A 126 -8.22 -4.66 6.11
C ILE A 126 -7.37 -5.86 6.54
N PRO A 127 -8.01 -7.00 6.88
CA PRO A 127 -7.28 -8.13 7.48
C PRO A 127 -6.09 -8.64 6.67
N ALA A 128 -6.18 -8.61 5.34
CA ALA A 128 -5.11 -9.11 4.47
C ALA A 128 -3.81 -8.31 4.60
N ASP A 129 -3.88 -7.05 5.09
CA ASP A 129 -2.70 -6.20 5.21
C ASP A 129 -1.93 -6.41 6.52
N PHE A 130 -2.49 -7.11 7.52
CA PHE A 130 -1.80 -7.30 8.79
C PHE A 130 -0.40 -7.90 8.68
N PRO A 131 -0.18 -8.99 7.92
CA PRO A 131 1.18 -9.54 7.80
C PRO A 131 2.15 -8.56 7.16
N ILE A 132 1.65 -7.73 6.25
CA ILE A 132 2.46 -6.71 5.58
C ILE A 132 2.87 -5.63 6.57
N VAL A 133 1.95 -5.21 7.42
CA VAL A 133 2.21 -4.22 8.48
C VAL A 133 3.33 -4.70 9.40
N GLU A 134 3.28 -5.97 9.80
CA GLU A 134 4.31 -6.54 10.66
C GLU A 134 5.68 -6.52 9.97
N ALA A 135 5.72 -6.91 8.70
CA ALA A 135 6.96 -6.89 7.92
C ALA A 135 7.49 -5.47 7.73
N LEU A 136 6.58 -4.51 7.50
CA LEU A 136 6.94 -3.10 7.37
C LEU A 136 7.59 -2.59 8.66
N LEU A 137 6.97 -2.85 9.81
CA LEU A 137 7.50 -2.40 11.09
C LEU A 137 8.88 -2.99 11.37
N ALA A 138 9.09 -4.25 11.04
CA ALA A 138 10.40 -4.87 11.17
C ALA A 138 11.46 -4.21 10.27
N THR A 139 11.04 -3.74 9.09
CA THR A 139 11.93 -3.10 8.13
C THR A 139 12.35 -1.71 8.58
N ILE A 140 11.43 -0.91 9.12
CA ILE A 140 11.69 0.50 9.43
C ILE A 140 12.16 0.76 10.87
N GLN A 141 12.11 -0.25 11.73
CA GLN A 141 12.53 -0.12 13.14
C GLN A 141 13.98 -0.54 13.39
N ARG A 142 14.76 -0.62 12.35
CA ARG A 142 16.18 -0.98 12.48
C ARG A 142 17.02 0.19 12.97
#